data_2cfcf57982313430b4d9c2193f9a93ed
#
_entry.id   2cfcf57982313430b4d9c2193f9a93ed
#
_cell.length_a   1.000
_cell.length_b   1.000
_cell.length_c   1.000
_cell.angle_alpha   90.00
_cell.angle_beta   90.00
_cell.angle_gamma   90.00
#
_symmetry.space_group_name_H-M   'P 1'
#
loop_
_entity.id
_entity.type
_entity.pdbx_description
1 polymer ?
#
loop_
_entity_poly.entity_id
_entity_poly.type
_entity_poly.pdbx_seq_one_letter_code
_entity_poly.pdbx_strand_id
1 'polypeptide(L)'
;MTHIGPKSQIEIPQIEIPFMGRWHYSRAEMIADGIVHAVGIVLAIAAGSTVLALAAFHTGPGEYIAAAFYVVSLLAVLSVSLAYNLWPVSSPAKWILRRFDHAAIYLLIAATYTPFLAQLDGSSLAISMIVLVWAAAAIGIAIKVLLPGRFDRLAIVFYLAIGWSGIVLVEPLVETLPTTSIALIVAGGIVYSCGVIFFAWKGLRFHNALWHGFVVTGAGLHLAAMVDCLVINRP
;
A
#
# COMPACT_ATOMS: atom_id res chain seq x y z
N MET A 1 28.54 -59.31 23.86
CA MET A 1 27.90 -58.66 22.70
C MET A 1 26.76 -57.81 23.22
N THR A 2 26.99 -56.55 23.39
CA THR A 2 26.01 -55.58 23.90
C THR A 2 25.28 -54.97 22.70
N HIS A 3 23.99 -55.30 22.56
CA HIS A 3 23.08 -54.68 21.57
C HIS A 3 22.86 -53.22 21.94
N ILE A 4 23.41 -52.32 21.16
CA ILE A 4 23.09 -50.90 21.18
C ILE A 4 21.78 -50.76 20.39
N GLY A 5 20.68 -50.47 21.07
CA GLY A 5 19.40 -50.21 20.47
C GLY A 5 19.46 -48.93 19.60
N PRO A 6 18.56 -48.76 18.61
CA PRO A 6 18.55 -47.62 17.71
C PRO A 6 18.35 -46.35 18.53
N LYS A 7 19.27 -45.39 18.35
CA LYS A 7 19.13 -44.02 18.86
C LYS A 7 17.80 -43.43 18.37
N SER A 8 16.91 -43.11 19.28
CA SER A 8 15.70 -42.35 18.98
C SER A 8 16.12 -41.05 18.32
N GLN A 9 15.88 -40.93 17.03
CA GLN A 9 16.00 -39.66 16.36
C GLN A 9 14.97 -38.74 17.01
N ILE A 10 15.46 -37.69 17.65
CA ILE A 10 14.60 -36.58 18.09
C ILE A 10 14.04 -35.97 16.82
N GLU A 11 12.79 -36.31 16.48
CA GLU A 11 12.06 -35.58 15.44
C GLU A 11 11.91 -34.13 15.91
N ILE A 12 12.75 -33.27 15.33
CA ILE A 12 12.57 -31.83 15.47
C ILE A 12 11.22 -31.54 14.81
N PRO A 13 10.24 -30.99 15.54
CA PRO A 13 8.94 -30.71 14.97
C PRO A 13 9.17 -29.77 13.76
N GLN A 14 8.84 -30.27 12.57
CA GLN A 14 8.85 -29.49 11.34
C GLN A 14 7.83 -28.37 11.55
N ILE A 15 8.32 -27.16 11.74
CA ILE A 15 7.45 -25.98 11.79
C ILE A 15 6.85 -25.89 10.40
N GLU A 16 5.60 -26.33 10.25
CA GLU A 16 4.84 -26.10 9.01
C GLU A 16 4.71 -24.60 8.81
N ILE A 17 5.52 -24.05 7.91
CA ILE A 17 5.38 -22.66 7.49
C ILE A 17 4.17 -22.62 6.57
N PRO A 18 3.04 -22.00 6.99
CA PRO A 18 1.86 -21.93 6.16
C PRO A 18 2.19 -21.31 4.80
N PHE A 19 1.81 -21.96 3.70
CA PHE A 19 2.03 -21.52 2.32
C PHE A 19 3.40 -21.83 1.70
N MET A 20 4.25 -22.62 2.28
CA MET A 20 5.57 -22.97 1.74
C MET A 20 5.56 -23.54 0.30
N GLY A 21 4.46 -23.99 -0.22
CA GLY A 21 4.33 -24.49 -1.60
C GLY A 21 3.76 -23.49 -2.62
N ARG A 22 3.49 -22.24 -2.24
CA ARG A 22 2.78 -21.28 -3.11
C ARG A 22 3.65 -20.23 -3.77
N TRP A 23 4.95 -20.16 -3.46
CA TRP A 23 5.85 -19.13 -3.99
C TRP A 23 6.92 -19.75 -4.87
N HIS A 24 6.64 -19.81 -6.16
CA HIS A 24 7.60 -20.25 -7.18
C HIS A 24 7.99 -19.05 -8.06
N TYR A 25 8.68 -18.06 -7.47
CA TYR A 25 9.27 -16.99 -8.26
C TYR A 25 10.68 -17.34 -8.68
N SER A 26 11.00 -17.14 -9.93
CA SER A 26 12.37 -17.24 -10.43
C SER A 26 13.24 -16.12 -9.85
N ARG A 27 14.57 -16.32 -9.85
CA ARG A 27 15.50 -15.26 -9.44
C ARG A 27 15.30 -13.97 -10.23
N ALA A 28 15.00 -14.07 -11.53
CA ALA A 28 14.76 -12.91 -12.38
C ALA A 28 13.51 -12.13 -11.95
N GLU A 29 12.42 -12.82 -11.56
CA GLU A 29 11.20 -12.17 -11.06
C GLU A 29 11.44 -11.48 -9.74
N MET A 30 12.18 -12.10 -8.82
CA MET A 30 12.53 -11.48 -7.53
C MET A 30 13.43 -10.25 -7.71
N ILE A 31 14.40 -10.30 -8.64
CA ILE A 31 15.26 -9.15 -8.95
C ILE A 31 14.44 -8.02 -9.56
N ALA A 32 13.58 -8.32 -10.54
CA ALA A 32 12.73 -7.32 -11.18
C ALA A 32 11.82 -6.63 -10.15
N ASP A 33 11.20 -7.40 -9.27
CA ASP A 33 10.35 -6.88 -8.20
C ASP A 33 11.15 -6.03 -7.20
N GLY A 34 12.33 -6.48 -6.80
CA GLY A 34 13.25 -5.72 -5.96
C GLY A 34 13.69 -4.40 -6.58
N ILE A 35 13.96 -4.36 -7.89
CA ILE A 35 14.30 -3.13 -8.62
C ILE A 35 13.12 -2.16 -8.61
N VAL A 36 11.90 -2.62 -8.89
CA VAL A 36 10.69 -1.78 -8.86
C VAL A 36 10.51 -1.12 -7.49
N HIS A 37 10.66 -1.89 -6.42
CA HIS A 37 10.56 -1.35 -5.06
C HIS A 37 11.70 -0.36 -4.74
N ALA A 38 12.94 -0.69 -5.09
CA ALA A 38 14.07 0.20 -4.85
C ALA A 38 13.90 1.54 -5.57
N VAL A 39 13.51 1.51 -6.85
CA VAL A 39 13.18 2.71 -7.62
C VAL A 39 12.02 3.47 -6.98
N GLY A 40 10.95 2.77 -6.60
CA GLY A 40 9.79 3.35 -5.94
C GLY A 40 10.16 4.05 -4.63
N ILE A 41 11.00 3.44 -3.79
CA ILE A 41 11.47 4.02 -2.52
C ILE A 41 12.30 5.29 -2.79
N VAL A 42 13.24 5.24 -3.73
CA VAL A 42 14.07 6.41 -4.09
C VAL A 42 13.20 7.57 -4.58
N LEU A 43 12.23 7.29 -5.46
CA LEU A 43 11.29 8.29 -5.94
C LEU A 43 10.39 8.82 -4.82
N ALA A 44 9.91 7.96 -3.93
CA ALA A 44 9.08 8.35 -2.80
C ALA A 44 9.87 9.22 -1.80
N ILE A 45 11.14 8.93 -1.56
CA ILE A 45 12.01 9.78 -0.73
C ILE A 45 12.22 11.14 -1.41
N ALA A 46 12.62 11.16 -2.67
CA ALA A 46 12.90 12.40 -3.40
C ALA A 46 11.65 13.28 -3.54
N ALA A 47 10.57 12.73 -4.09
CA ALA A 47 9.33 13.48 -4.30
C ALA A 47 8.61 13.78 -2.99
N GLY A 48 8.60 12.82 -2.04
CA GLY A 48 7.97 13.01 -0.73
C GLY A 48 8.67 14.09 0.09
N SER A 49 10.00 14.11 0.16
CA SER A 49 10.73 15.18 0.85
C SER A 49 10.52 16.54 0.17
N THR A 50 10.43 16.58 -1.16
CA THR A 50 10.12 17.81 -1.91
C THR A 50 8.72 18.33 -1.55
N VAL A 51 7.70 17.44 -1.55
CA VAL A 51 6.33 17.80 -1.14
C VAL A 51 6.32 18.36 0.27
N LEU A 52 6.97 17.69 1.22
CA LEU A 52 6.98 18.13 2.62
C LEU A 52 7.73 19.45 2.80
N ALA A 53 8.85 19.64 2.10
CA ALA A 53 9.56 20.92 2.12
C ALA A 53 8.68 22.07 1.57
N LEU A 54 8.02 21.86 0.45
CA LEU A 54 7.12 22.87 -0.14
C LEU A 54 5.88 23.08 0.75
N ALA A 55 5.25 22.05 1.24
CA ALA A 55 4.08 22.14 2.12
C ALA A 55 4.40 22.93 3.40
N ALA A 56 5.60 22.79 3.96
CA ALA A 56 6.01 23.55 5.15
C ALA A 56 5.95 25.08 4.97
N PHE A 57 6.09 25.59 3.73
CA PHE A 57 6.02 27.01 3.42
C PHE A 57 4.66 27.46 2.89
N HIS A 58 3.83 26.55 2.38
CA HIS A 58 2.60 26.89 1.67
C HIS A 58 1.32 26.44 2.38
N THR A 59 1.42 25.57 3.41
CA THR A 59 0.23 24.99 4.03
C THR A 59 0.16 25.24 5.53
N GLY A 60 -1.04 25.05 6.09
CA GLY A 60 -1.22 25.04 7.54
C GLY A 60 -0.73 23.74 8.20
N PRO A 61 -0.59 23.72 9.55
CA PRO A 61 -0.08 22.53 10.25
C PRO A 61 -0.89 21.26 10.00
N GLY A 62 -2.21 21.36 9.86
CA GLY A 62 -3.09 20.21 9.61
C GLY A 62 -2.84 19.57 8.22
N GLU A 63 -2.74 20.39 7.20
CA GLU A 63 -2.45 19.94 5.83
C GLU A 63 -1.05 19.34 5.72
N TYR A 64 -0.06 19.99 6.36
CA TYR A 64 1.30 19.48 6.45
C TYR A 64 1.35 18.09 7.09
N ILE A 65 0.66 17.91 8.23
CA ILE A 65 0.58 16.63 8.93
C ILE A 65 -0.09 15.58 8.03
N ALA A 66 -1.15 15.94 7.32
CA ALA A 66 -1.84 15.04 6.40
C ALA A 66 -0.91 14.59 5.24
N ALA A 67 -0.16 15.52 4.65
CA ALA A 67 0.83 15.21 3.63
C ALA A 67 1.97 14.33 4.16
N ALA A 68 2.48 14.63 5.36
CA ALA A 68 3.51 13.85 6.02
C ALA A 68 3.03 12.41 6.30
N PHE A 69 1.78 12.27 6.73
CA PHE A 69 1.19 10.96 6.97
C PHE A 69 1.11 10.11 5.71
N TYR A 70 0.76 10.71 4.57
CA TYR A 70 0.78 10.03 3.27
C TYR A 70 2.20 9.59 2.88
N VAL A 71 3.19 10.49 2.94
CA VAL A 71 4.57 10.18 2.56
C VAL A 71 5.15 9.07 3.42
N VAL A 72 4.96 9.14 4.73
CA VAL A 72 5.42 8.09 5.66
C VAL A 72 4.73 6.76 5.38
N SER A 73 3.43 6.78 5.13
CA SER A 73 2.66 5.57 4.78
C SER A 73 3.14 4.95 3.47
N LEU A 74 3.42 5.75 2.45
CA LEU A 74 3.95 5.30 1.17
C LEU A 74 5.33 4.63 1.35
N LEU A 75 6.24 5.26 2.08
CA LEU A 75 7.55 4.68 2.38
C LEU A 75 7.43 3.38 3.18
N ALA A 76 6.53 3.34 4.16
CA ALA A 76 6.27 2.13 4.95
C ALA A 76 5.78 0.97 4.07
N VAL A 77 4.79 1.22 3.20
CA VAL A 77 4.25 0.22 2.27
C VAL A 77 5.34 -0.33 1.37
N LEU A 78 6.09 0.54 0.67
CA LEU A 78 7.13 0.11 -0.25
C LEU A 78 8.26 -0.66 0.45
N SER A 79 8.66 -0.20 1.64
CA SER A 79 9.74 -0.83 2.42
C SER A 79 9.32 -2.20 2.97
N VAL A 80 8.12 -2.32 3.53
CA VAL A 80 7.59 -3.59 4.04
C VAL A 80 7.36 -4.57 2.90
N SER A 81 6.84 -4.11 1.76
CA SER A 81 6.64 -4.94 0.58
C SER A 81 7.97 -5.45 0.01
N LEU A 82 8.98 -4.59 -0.11
CA LEU A 82 10.33 -4.99 -0.50
C LEU A 82 10.88 -6.07 0.45
N ALA A 83 10.81 -5.82 1.76
CA ALA A 83 11.27 -6.77 2.76
C ALA A 83 10.55 -8.11 2.63
N TYR A 84 9.21 -8.10 2.53
CA TYR A 84 8.43 -9.31 2.34
C TYR A 84 8.81 -10.08 1.07
N ASN A 85 8.93 -9.40 -0.06
CA ASN A 85 9.16 -10.06 -1.34
C ASN A 85 10.57 -10.67 -1.43
N LEU A 86 11.59 -10.00 -0.90
CA LEU A 86 12.96 -10.49 -0.93
C LEU A 86 13.31 -11.48 0.19
N TRP A 87 12.50 -11.57 1.26
CA TRP A 87 12.79 -12.44 2.41
C TRP A 87 12.74 -13.91 2.02
N PRO A 88 13.67 -14.75 2.54
CA PRO A 88 13.70 -16.18 2.22
C PRO A 88 12.40 -16.90 2.57
N VAL A 89 11.88 -17.72 1.66
CA VAL A 89 10.62 -18.48 1.84
C VAL A 89 10.70 -19.49 2.98
N SER A 90 11.91 -19.97 3.32
CA SER A 90 12.16 -20.89 4.43
C SER A 90 12.10 -20.22 5.80
N SER A 91 12.01 -18.89 5.88
CA SER A 91 12.03 -18.16 7.15
C SER A 91 10.61 -17.88 7.67
N PRO A 92 10.33 -18.17 8.96
CA PRO A 92 9.06 -17.80 9.60
C PRO A 92 8.79 -16.28 9.53
N ALA A 93 9.83 -15.44 9.48
CA ALA A 93 9.70 -14.00 9.37
C ALA A 93 9.00 -13.56 8.09
N LYS A 94 9.11 -14.31 6.99
CA LYS A 94 8.36 -14.01 5.75
C LYS A 94 6.86 -14.00 5.98
N TRP A 95 6.37 -14.88 6.83
CA TRP A 95 4.94 -14.94 7.16
C TRP A 95 4.49 -13.72 7.98
N ILE A 96 5.33 -13.24 8.89
CA ILE A 96 5.08 -12.01 9.65
C ILE A 96 5.07 -10.80 8.71
N LEU A 97 6.10 -10.68 7.86
CA LEU A 97 6.19 -9.62 6.86
C LEU A 97 4.97 -9.59 5.92
N ARG A 98 4.46 -10.76 5.50
CA ARG A 98 3.24 -10.85 4.69
C ARG A 98 2.02 -10.22 5.35
N ARG A 99 1.88 -10.34 6.67
CA ARG A 99 0.76 -9.71 7.40
C ARG A 99 0.83 -8.19 7.27
N PHE A 100 2.03 -7.64 7.49
CA PHE A 100 2.23 -6.20 7.41
C PHE A 100 2.18 -5.68 5.99
N ASP A 101 2.73 -6.40 5.01
CA ASP A 101 2.64 -6.05 3.59
C ASP A 101 1.19 -5.89 3.13
N HIS A 102 0.34 -6.87 3.43
CA HIS A 102 -1.09 -6.77 3.07
C HIS A 102 -1.87 -5.76 3.92
N ALA A 103 -1.48 -5.55 5.18
CA ALA A 103 -2.11 -4.56 6.06
C ALA A 103 -1.76 -3.13 5.63
N ALA A 104 -0.54 -2.91 5.18
CA ALA A 104 -0.04 -1.60 4.79
C ALA A 104 -0.80 -0.99 3.59
N ILE A 105 -1.43 -1.82 2.73
CA ILE A 105 -2.27 -1.34 1.64
C ILE A 105 -3.47 -0.54 2.19
N TYR A 106 -4.14 -1.03 3.24
CA TYR A 106 -5.24 -0.31 3.88
C TYR A 106 -4.78 1.03 4.46
N LEU A 107 -3.59 1.02 5.09
CA LEU A 107 -2.97 2.24 5.62
C LEU A 107 -2.73 3.26 4.51
N LEU A 108 -2.15 2.85 3.38
CA LEU A 108 -1.89 3.75 2.26
C LEU A 108 -3.18 4.32 1.66
N ILE A 109 -4.23 3.50 1.52
CA ILE A 109 -5.52 3.98 1.02
C ILE A 109 -6.06 5.09 1.94
N ALA A 110 -6.12 4.87 3.26
CA ALA A 110 -6.62 5.88 4.21
C ALA A 110 -5.73 7.13 4.23
N ALA A 111 -4.42 6.95 4.20
CA ALA A 111 -3.48 8.05 4.13
C ALA A 111 -3.61 8.87 2.84
N THR A 112 -3.98 8.25 1.71
CA THR A 112 -4.23 8.95 0.44
C THR A 112 -5.44 9.89 0.53
N TYR A 113 -6.49 9.50 1.22
CA TYR A 113 -7.68 10.34 1.40
C TYR A 113 -7.41 11.59 2.25
N THR A 114 -6.56 11.45 3.26
CA THR A 114 -6.42 12.44 4.32
C THR A 114 -6.06 13.85 3.83
N PRO A 115 -5.05 14.08 2.96
CA PRO A 115 -4.68 15.42 2.51
C PRO A 115 -5.73 16.06 1.60
N PHE A 116 -6.46 15.28 0.81
CA PHE A 116 -7.50 15.83 -0.09
C PHE A 116 -8.78 16.17 0.68
N LEU A 117 -9.17 15.34 1.64
CA LEU A 117 -10.33 15.63 2.50
C LEU A 117 -10.07 16.81 3.46
N ALA A 118 -8.82 17.06 3.81
CA ALA A 118 -8.42 18.22 4.59
C ALA A 118 -8.70 19.55 3.88
N GLN A 119 -8.83 19.54 2.53
CA GLN A 119 -9.17 20.74 1.74
C GLN A 119 -10.67 21.11 1.80
N LEU A 120 -11.53 20.22 2.29
CA LEU A 120 -12.97 20.46 2.37
C LEU A 120 -13.40 21.19 3.66
N ASP A 121 -12.52 21.97 4.28
CA ASP A 121 -12.74 22.89 5.42
C ASP A 121 -13.61 22.30 6.54
N GLY A 122 -13.36 21.03 6.92
CA GLY A 122 -14.04 20.39 8.03
C GLY A 122 -15.55 20.19 7.84
N SER A 123 -16.01 20.14 6.57
CA SER A 123 -17.40 19.79 6.27
C SER A 123 -17.77 18.47 6.95
N SER A 124 -19.02 18.37 7.45
CA SER A 124 -19.51 17.16 8.10
C SER A 124 -19.36 15.90 7.24
N LEU A 125 -19.48 16.08 5.92
CA LEU A 125 -19.32 15.02 4.94
C LEU A 125 -17.85 14.56 4.82
N ALA A 126 -16.89 15.51 4.81
CA ALA A 126 -15.45 15.20 4.80
C ALA A 126 -15.03 14.48 6.08
N ILE A 127 -15.50 14.97 7.24
CA ILE A 127 -15.23 14.33 8.54
C ILE A 127 -15.80 12.90 8.55
N SER A 128 -17.05 12.73 8.10
CA SER A 128 -17.67 11.41 8.03
C SER A 128 -16.88 10.45 7.13
N MET A 129 -16.39 10.94 5.99
CA MET A 129 -15.60 10.12 5.07
C MET A 129 -14.22 9.77 5.67
N ILE A 130 -13.53 10.70 6.32
CA ILE A 130 -12.27 10.40 7.04
C ILE A 130 -12.52 9.30 8.07
N VAL A 131 -13.54 9.44 8.92
CA VAL A 131 -13.88 8.43 9.94
C VAL A 131 -14.19 7.07 9.28
N LEU A 132 -14.99 7.05 8.22
CA LEU A 132 -15.36 5.83 7.50
C LEU A 132 -14.11 5.13 6.94
N VAL A 133 -13.26 5.85 6.22
CA VAL A 133 -12.09 5.28 5.54
C VAL A 133 -11.06 4.78 6.54
N TRP A 134 -10.80 5.55 7.62
CA TRP A 134 -9.88 5.12 8.67
C TRP A 134 -10.42 3.96 9.50
N ALA A 135 -11.72 3.92 9.80
CA ALA A 135 -12.36 2.78 10.46
C ALA A 135 -12.28 1.51 9.57
N ALA A 136 -12.61 1.63 8.29
CA ALA A 136 -12.49 0.53 7.34
C ALA A 136 -11.04 0.04 7.22
N ALA A 137 -10.07 0.96 7.16
CA ALA A 137 -8.65 0.63 7.15
C ALA A 137 -8.23 -0.09 8.44
N ALA A 138 -8.62 0.40 9.61
CA ALA A 138 -8.31 -0.24 10.89
C ALA A 138 -8.86 -1.67 10.97
N ILE A 139 -10.10 -1.89 10.54
CA ILE A 139 -10.71 -3.22 10.45
C ILE A 139 -9.93 -4.11 9.48
N GLY A 140 -9.59 -3.60 8.29
CA GLY A 140 -8.82 -4.34 7.29
C GLY A 140 -7.43 -4.73 7.79
N ILE A 141 -6.72 -3.81 8.45
CA ILE A 141 -5.42 -4.04 9.10
C ILE A 141 -5.57 -5.13 10.18
N ALA A 142 -6.55 -5.01 11.07
CA ALA A 142 -6.80 -5.99 12.12
C ALA A 142 -7.05 -7.39 11.54
N ILE A 143 -7.86 -7.51 10.48
CA ILE A 143 -8.12 -8.79 9.81
C ILE A 143 -6.81 -9.37 9.24
N LYS A 144 -5.97 -8.56 8.57
CA LYS A 144 -4.73 -9.05 7.96
C LYS A 144 -3.67 -9.45 9.00
N VAL A 145 -3.60 -8.75 10.11
CA VAL A 145 -2.64 -9.06 11.18
C VAL A 145 -3.11 -10.25 12.03
N LEU A 146 -4.38 -10.29 12.41
CA LEU A 146 -4.91 -11.29 13.34
C LEU A 146 -5.36 -12.59 12.64
N LEU A 147 -5.84 -12.50 11.39
CA LEU A 147 -6.36 -13.62 10.60
C LEU A 147 -5.58 -13.78 9.27
N PRO A 148 -4.26 -14.01 9.33
CA PRO A 148 -3.42 -14.01 8.14
C PRO A 148 -3.82 -15.13 7.16
N GLY A 149 -3.83 -14.78 5.86
CA GLY A 149 -4.18 -15.72 4.79
C GLY A 149 -5.68 -15.97 4.62
N ARG A 150 -6.50 -15.49 5.56
CA ARG A 150 -7.96 -15.51 5.40
C ARG A 150 -8.41 -14.30 4.58
N PHE A 151 -9.44 -14.51 3.77
CA PHE A 151 -10.11 -13.44 3.02
C PHE A 151 -9.22 -12.68 2.02
N ASP A 152 -8.14 -13.30 1.48
CA ASP A 152 -7.23 -12.60 0.57
C ASP A 152 -7.93 -12.12 -0.71
N ARG A 153 -8.84 -12.92 -1.28
CA ARG A 153 -9.63 -12.52 -2.46
C ARG A 153 -10.63 -11.40 -2.13
N LEU A 154 -11.25 -11.50 -0.97
CA LEU A 154 -12.20 -10.49 -0.50
C LEU A 154 -11.50 -9.17 -0.20
N ALA A 155 -10.26 -9.21 0.32
CA ALA A 155 -9.49 -8.01 0.57
C ALA A 155 -9.25 -7.17 -0.69
N ILE A 156 -9.07 -7.79 -1.85
CA ILE A 156 -8.93 -7.06 -3.12
C ILE A 156 -10.18 -6.24 -3.43
N VAL A 157 -11.36 -6.84 -3.23
CA VAL A 157 -12.64 -6.15 -3.42
C VAL A 157 -12.75 -4.98 -2.43
N PHE A 158 -12.34 -5.18 -1.18
CA PHE A 158 -12.35 -4.12 -0.17
C PHE A 158 -11.36 -3.00 -0.49
N TYR A 159 -10.15 -3.31 -0.98
CA TYR A 159 -9.20 -2.28 -1.41
C TYR A 159 -9.81 -1.38 -2.49
N LEU A 160 -10.43 -1.99 -3.51
CA LEU A 160 -11.10 -1.25 -4.58
C LEU A 160 -12.31 -0.48 -4.07
N ALA A 161 -13.16 -1.10 -3.25
CA ALA A 161 -14.35 -0.46 -2.72
C ALA A 161 -14.00 0.77 -1.86
N ILE A 162 -13.02 0.64 -0.95
CA ILE A 162 -12.55 1.77 -0.13
C ILE A 162 -11.85 2.79 -1.03
N GLY A 163 -10.99 2.36 -1.95
CA GLY A 163 -10.26 3.27 -2.85
C GLY A 163 -11.18 4.13 -3.72
N TRP A 164 -12.30 3.58 -4.19
CA TRP A 164 -13.28 4.31 -5.00
C TRP A 164 -14.42 4.94 -4.20
N SER A 165 -14.47 4.77 -2.87
CA SER A 165 -15.53 5.35 -2.04
C SER A 165 -15.59 6.88 -2.10
N GLY A 166 -14.49 7.54 -2.47
CA GLY A 166 -14.41 8.98 -2.69
C GLY A 166 -15.34 9.52 -3.78
N ILE A 167 -15.89 8.66 -4.64
CA ILE A 167 -16.86 9.06 -5.68
C ILE A 167 -18.13 9.69 -5.04
N VAL A 168 -18.44 9.35 -3.80
CA VAL A 168 -19.55 9.96 -3.04
C VAL A 168 -19.32 11.44 -2.78
N LEU A 169 -18.05 11.87 -2.82
CA LEU A 169 -17.61 13.25 -2.59
C LEU A 169 -17.23 13.97 -3.89
N VAL A 170 -17.60 13.42 -5.06
CA VAL A 170 -17.16 13.97 -6.35
C VAL A 170 -17.56 15.44 -6.50
N GLU A 171 -18.78 15.80 -6.12
CA GLU A 171 -19.29 17.16 -6.23
C GLU A 171 -18.47 18.16 -5.38
N PRO A 172 -18.36 18.02 -4.04
CA PRO A 172 -17.57 18.94 -3.23
C PRO A 172 -16.06 18.89 -3.58
N LEU A 173 -15.53 17.76 -4.03
CA LEU A 173 -14.13 17.68 -4.45
C LEU A 173 -13.87 18.48 -5.74
N VAL A 174 -14.78 18.38 -6.72
CA VAL A 174 -14.64 19.13 -8.00
C VAL A 174 -14.84 20.64 -7.79
N GLU A 175 -15.65 21.03 -6.83
CA GLU A 175 -15.85 22.46 -6.48
C GLU A 175 -14.66 23.05 -5.73
N THR A 176 -13.94 22.23 -4.96
CA THR A 176 -12.85 22.72 -4.08
C THR A 176 -11.47 22.47 -4.67
N LEU A 177 -11.20 21.30 -5.27
CA LEU A 177 -9.88 20.94 -5.74
C LEU A 177 -9.63 21.42 -7.19
N PRO A 178 -8.39 21.77 -7.53
CA PRO A 178 -8.01 22.03 -8.91
C PRO A 178 -8.37 20.86 -9.84
N THR A 179 -8.83 21.17 -11.05
CA THR A 179 -9.19 20.14 -12.05
C THR A 179 -8.04 19.19 -12.34
N THR A 180 -6.80 19.70 -12.35
CA THR A 180 -5.59 18.87 -12.53
C THR A 180 -5.44 17.86 -11.39
N SER A 181 -5.66 18.29 -10.13
CA SER A 181 -5.62 17.40 -8.96
C SER A 181 -6.66 16.29 -9.09
N ILE A 182 -7.89 16.61 -9.44
CA ILE A 182 -8.96 15.63 -9.68
C ILE A 182 -8.57 14.64 -10.77
N ALA A 183 -8.06 15.12 -11.90
CA ALA A 183 -7.62 14.27 -13.01
C ALA A 183 -6.50 13.29 -12.57
N LEU A 184 -5.54 13.77 -11.79
CA LEU A 184 -4.44 12.96 -11.26
C LEU A 184 -4.93 11.93 -10.24
N ILE A 185 -5.88 12.29 -9.35
CA ILE A 185 -6.50 11.37 -8.39
C ILE A 185 -7.21 10.23 -9.13
N VAL A 186 -8.04 10.57 -10.11
CA VAL A 186 -8.78 9.59 -10.91
C VAL A 186 -7.82 8.71 -11.71
N ALA A 187 -6.82 9.29 -12.35
CA ALA A 187 -5.80 8.54 -13.10
C ALA A 187 -5.04 7.57 -12.17
N GLY A 188 -4.67 8.00 -10.96
CA GLY A 188 -4.05 7.13 -9.95
C GLY A 188 -4.95 5.96 -9.56
N GLY A 189 -6.22 6.21 -9.30
CA GLY A 189 -7.22 5.17 -9.00
C GLY A 189 -7.40 4.16 -10.14
N ILE A 190 -7.43 4.62 -11.39
CA ILE A 190 -7.48 3.75 -12.57
C ILE A 190 -6.21 2.90 -12.67
N VAL A 191 -5.04 3.50 -12.48
CA VAL A 191 -3.75 2.79 -12.52
C VAL A 191 -3.69 1.71 -11.45
N TYR A 192 -4.09 1.99 -10.21
CA TYR A 192 -4.19 0.96 -9.17
C TYR A 192 -5.15 -0.16 -9.54
N SER A 193 -6.31 0.18 -10.09
CA SER A 193 -7.33 -0.80 -10.51
C SER A 193 -6.83 -1.70 -11.63
N CYS A 194 -6.11 -1.14 -12.62
CA CYS A 194 -5.43 -1.90 -13.67
C CYS A 194 -4.37 -2.82 -13.08
N GLY A 195 -3.61 -2.35 -12.10
CA GLY A 195 -2.61 -3.15 -11.39
C GLY A 195 -3.18 -4.42 -10.77
N VAL A 196 -4.40 -4.37 -10.23
CA VAL A 196 -5.10 -5.53 -9.65
C VAL A 196 -5.26 -6.68 -10.65
N ILE A 197 -5.40 -6.39 -11.95
CA ILE A 197 -5.48 -7.41 -13.01
C ILE A 197 -4.20 -8.25 -13.00
N PHE A 198 -3.04 -7.59 -12.97
CA PHE A 198 -1.73 -8.26 -12.93
C PHE A 198 -1.51 -8.98 -11.62
N PHE A 199 -1.93 -8.40 -10.49
CA PHE A 199 -1.91 -9.06 -9.19
C PHE A 199 -2.70 -10.37 -9.19
N ALA A 200 -3.87 -10.40 -9.84
CA ALA A 200 -4.74 -11.57 -9.94
C ALA A 200 -4.22 -12.61 -10.95
N TRP A 201 -3.46 -12.20 -11.95
CA TRP A 201 -2.99 -13.06 -13.05
C TRP A 201 -1.75 -13.86 -12.68
N LYS A 202 -1.89 -14.87 -11.81
CA LYS A 202 -0.78 -15.66 -11.26
C LYS A 202 0.02 -16.46 -12.29
N GLY A 203 -0.54 -16.72 -13.47
CA GLY A 203 0.15 -17.41 -14.56
C GLY A 203 1.05 -16.49 -15.41
N LEU A 204 0.96 -15.18 -15.25
CA LEU A 204 1.77 -14.23 -16.00
C LEU A 204 3.17 -14.13 -15.36
N ARG A 205 4.22 -14.30 -16.19
CA ARG A 205 5.59 -14.06 -15.74
C ARG A 205 5.78 -12.59 -15.34
N PHE A 206 6.51 -12.33 -14.26
CA PHE A 206 6.71 -11.00 -13.68
C PHE A 206 5.43 -10.31 -13.16
N HIS A 207 4.31 -11.04 -13.00
CA HIS A 207 3.05 -10.44 -12.56
C HIS A 207 3.19 -9.59 -11.29
N ASN A 208 4.06 -10.02 -10.35
CA ASN A 208 4.28 -9.31 -9.08
C ASN A 208 5.02 -7.98 -9.30
N ALA A 209 6.09 -7.99 -10.09
CA ALA A 209 6.82 -6.76 -10.45
C ALA A 209 5.94 -5.78 -11.24
N LEU A 210 5.09 -6.29 -12.14
CA LEU A 210 4.10 -5.47 -12.85
C LEU A 210 3.11 -4.85 -11.88
N TRP A 211 2.53 -5.64 -10.98
CA TRP A 211 1.64 -5.14 -9.93
C TRP A 211 2.27 -3.99 -9.12
N HIS A 212 3.49 -4.19 -8.62
CA HIS A 212 4.19 -3.15 -7.86
C HIS A 212 4.58 -1.94 -8.71
N GLY A 213 4.85 -2.13 -10.00
CA GLY A 213 5.03 -1.02 -10.95
C GLY A 213 3.79 -0.14 -11.06
N PHE A 214 2.60 -0.75 -11.14
CA PHE A 214 1.34 -0.03 -11.11
C PHE A 214 1.11 0.66 -9.76
N VAL A 215 1.48 0.03 -8.65
CA VAL A 215 1.39 0.64 -7.30
C VAL A 215 2.27 1.89 -7.20
N VAL A 216 3.53 1.81 -7.63
CA VAL A 216 4.46 2.95 -7.62
C VAL A 216 3.95 4.08 -8.52
N THR A 217 3.45 3.75 -9.71
CA THR A 217 2.91 4.73 -10.65
C THR A 217 1.66 5.42 -10.10
N GLY A 218 0.71 4.67 -9.55
CA GLY A 218 -0.51 5.20 -8.94
C GLY A 218 -0.19 6.10 -7.74
N ALA A 219 0.75 5.69 -6.89
CA ALA A 219 1.22 6.52 -5.78
C ALA A 219 1.89 7.80 -6.25
N GLY A 220 2.68 7.73 -7.32
CA GLY A 220 3.29 8.90 -7.95
C GLY A 220 2.27 9.90 -8.47
N LEU A 221 1.17 9.43 -9.10
CA LEU A 221 0.07 10.28 -9.55
C LEU A 221 -0.65 10.96 -8.38
N HIS A 222 -0.90 10.24 -7.28
CA HIS A 222 -1.48 10.84 -6.09
C HIS A 222 -0.54 11.84 -5.41
N LEU A 223 0.77 11.57 -5.41
CA LEU A 223 1.76 12.51 -4.91
C LEU A 223 1.80 13.79 -5.76
N ALA A 224 1.72 13.65 -7.10
CA ALA A 224 1.62 14.79 -8.01
C ALA A 224 0.33 15.59 -7.80
N ALA A 225 -0.81 14.90 -7.57
CA ALA A 225 -2.07 15.55 -7.20
C ALA A 225 -1.93 16.37 -5.91
N MET A 226 -1.19 15.84 -4.93
CA MET A 226 -0.95 16.52 -3.67
C MET A 226 -0.09 17.78 -3.85
N VAL A 227 0.97 17.73 -4.69
CA VAL A 227 1.76 18.91 -5.03
C VAL A 227 0.92 19.95 -5.73
N ASP A 228 0.10 19.53 -6.69
CA ASP A 228 -0.80 20.43 -7.42
C ASP A 228 -1.79 21.14 -6.48
N CYS A 229 -2.46 20.37 -5.63
CA CYS A 229 -3.47 20.87 -4.70
C CYS A 229 -2.90 21.73 -3.57
N LEU A 230 -1.77 21.35 -2.98
CA LEU A 230 -1.24 22.02 -1.78
C LEU A 230 -0.28 23.16 -2.09
N VAL A 231 0.31 23.20 -3.30
CA VAL A 231 1.41 24.12 -3.62
C VAL A 231 1.16 24.90 -4.91
N ILE A 232 0.89 24.22 -6.04
CA ILE A 232 0.87 24.85 -7.36
C ILE A 232 -0.41 25.63 -7.61
N ASN A 233 -1.54 24.96 -7.48
CA ASN A 233 -2.88 25.50 -7.75
C ASN A 233 -3.74 25.48 -6.48
N ARG A 234 -3.13 25.86 -5.37
CA ARG A 234 -3.82 25.89 -4.08
C ARG A 234 -5.12 26.71 -4.15
N PRO A 235 -6.29 26.12 -3.71
CA PRO A 235 -7.58 26.80 -3.72
C PRO A 235 -7.65 28.02 -2.78
#